data_12a33fbb495756962e30a25724a3d634
#
_entry.id   12a33fbb495756962e30a25724a3d634
#
_cell.length_a   1.000
_cell.length_b   1.000
_cell.length_c   1.000
_cell.angle_alpha   90.00
_cell.angle_beta   90.00
_cell.angle_gamma   90.00
#
_symmetry.space_group_name_H-M   'P 1'
#
loop_
_entity.id
_entity.type
_entity.pdbx_description
1 polymer ?
#
loop_
_entity_poly.entity_id
_entity_poly.type
_entity_poly.pdbx_seq_one_letter_code
_entity_poly.pdbx_strand_id
1 'polypeptide(L)'
;MISGKTILITGGAGFIGTALCRRLADTNTIRVFDSLRRNALAESGLDAHPNITLIQGDVRDYASLTEATQGVQFVVHMASIAGVDTVLKNPVPTMEIALEGTMNALRAAVHAGHVERFVDFSTSEVFGSYAFRVREADVTSLGAVGEARWTYAVSKLATEHLAHNYYKQFGLPACSIRPFNIYGPGQIGEGAVHAFVQRAIRNEPIHVHNEGDQIRAWCYIEDIVDAIVLSLEKQDAVGHAFNIGNARSTVTIYQLARTIVRLANSRSPIEFVPWDFPDVELRIPDVSKAEKLLGFRAATELEDGLLRTIEWYRNKMRA
;
A
#
# COMPACT_ATOMS: atom_id res chain seq x y z
N MET A 1 20.63 8.49 -3.41
CA MET A 1 19.85 8.23 -2.15
C MET A 1 19.35 9.57 -1.66
N ILE A 2 18.03 9.69 -1.38
CA ILE A 2 17.39 10.95 -0.95
C ILE A 2 17.96 11.37 0.41
N SER A 3 18.41 12.61 0.53
CA SER A 3 18.90 13.18 1.79
C SER A 3 18.66 14.69 1.84
N GLY A 4 18.48 15.23 3.05
CA GLY A 4 18.28 16.66 3.30
C GLY A 4 16.94 17.20 2.77
N LYS A 5 15.96 16.33 2.54
CA LYS A 5 14.62 16.71 2.05
C LYS A 5 13.59 16.74 3.16
N THR A 6 12.59 17.60 3.01
CA THR A 6 11.36 17.53 3.80
C THR A 6 10.31 16.75 3.01
N ILE A 7 9.80 15.67 3.61
CA ILE A 7 8.90 14.72 2.96
C ILE A 7 7.58 14.66 3.73
N LEU A 8 6.47 14.93 3.08
CA LEU A 8 5.13 14.72 3.62
C LEU A 8 4.64 13.32 3.24
N ILE A 9 4.24 12.54 4.23
CA ILE A 9 3.66 11.21 4.04
C ILE A 9 2.24 11.22 4.63
N THR A 10 1.22 11.31 3.80
CA THR A 10 -0.16 11.15 4.25
C THR A 10 -0.51 9.68 4.39
N GLY A 11 -1.21 9.31 5.46
CA GLY A 11 -1.38 7.89 5.80
C GLY A 11 -0.07 7.25 6.31
N GLY A 12 0.89 8.08 6.74
CA GLY A 12 2.23 7.66 7.10
C GLY A 12 2.32 6.88 8.41
N ALA A 13 1.30 6.95 9.28
CA ALA A 13 1.21 6.12 10.47
C ALA A 13 0.71 4.69 10.18
N GLY A 14 0.29 4.40 8.94
CA GLY A 14 -0.08 3.07 8.48
C GLY A 14 1.12 2.14 8.26
N PHE A 15 0.85 0.91 7.83
CA PHE A 15 1.85 -0.16 7.63
C PHE A 15 3.00 0.25 6.69
N ILE A 16 2.67 0.62 5.43
CA ILE A 16 3.68 0.99 4.42
C ILE A 16 4.36 2.31 4.81
N GLY A 17 3.58 3.28 5.32
CA GLY A 17 4.09 4.58 5.74
C GLY A 17 5.13 4.49 6.86
N THR A 18 4.88 3.64 7.86
CA THR A 18 5.83 3.39 8.95
C THR A 18 7.15 2.78 8.44
N ALA A 19 7.07 1.84 7.50
CA ALA A 19 8.27 1.26 6.89
C ALA A 19 9.05 2.29 6.06
N LEU A 20 8.34 3.18 5.34
CA LEU A 20 8.96 4.29 4.61
C LEU A 20 9.61 5.31 5.55
N CYS A 21 8.95 5.66 6.65
CA CYS A 21 9.52 6.52 7.69
C CYS A 21 10.83 5.95 8.21
N ARG A 22 10.86 4.64 8.54
CA ARG A 22 12.08 3.96 9.00
C ARG A 22 13.22 4.05 8.00
N ARG A 23 12.93 3.96 6.69
CA ARG A 23 13.94 4.03 5.62
C ARG A 23 14.50 5.44 5.43
N LEU A 24 13.72 6.48 5.66
CA LEU A 24 14.05 7.84 5.23
C LEU A 24 14.40 8.79 6.38
N ALA A 25 14.01 8.50 7.62
CA ALA A 25 14.07 9.45 8.72
C ALA A 25 15.51 9.83 9.14
N ASP A 26 16.48 8.92 9.02
CA ASP A 26 17.88 9.22 9.43
C ASP A 26 18.52 10.35 8.61
N THR A 27 18.07 10.54 7.37
CA THR A 27 18.69 11.50 6.43
C THR A 27 17.75 12.60 5.94
N ASN A 28 16.47 12.59 6.36
CA ASN A 28 15.46 13.53 5.90
C ASN A 28 14.55 13.98 7.05
N THR A 29 13.84 15.08 6.87
CA THR A 29 12.76 15.51 7.76
C THR A 29 11.44 14.93 7.25
N ILE A 30 10.74 14.19 8.09
CA ILE A 30 9.49 13.53 7.73
C ILE A 30 8.32 14.19 8.45
N ARG A 31 7.31 14.59 7.71
CA ARG A 31 6.00 14.96 8.25
C ARG A 31 5.03 13.84 7.96
N VAL A 32 4.52 13.20 9.00
CA VAL A 32 3.46 12.19 8.91
C VAL A 32 2.14 12.89 9.17
N PHE A 33 1.26 12.91 8.16
CA PHE A 33 -0.11 13.43 8.29
C PHE A 33 -1.08 12.24 8.27
N ASP A 34 -1.74 11.97 9.38
CA ASP A 34 -2.56 10.77 9.53
C ASP A 34 -3.72 10.98 10.52
N SER A 35 -4.84 10.32 10.27
CA SER A 35 -5.98 10.30 11.19
C SER A 35 -5.77 9.44 12.43
N LEU A 36 -4.73 8.61 12.43
CA LEU A 36 -4.36 7.63 13.48
C LEU A 36 -5.38 6.51 13.69
N ARG A 37 -6.28 6.30 12.73
CA ARG A 37 -7.23 5.17 12.78
C ARG A 37 -6.52 3.80 12.86
N ARG A 38 -5.36 3.68 12.19
CA ARG A 38 -4.42 2.57 12.31
C ARG A 38 -3.04 3.17 12.54
N ASN A 39 -2.41 2.89 13.67
CA ASN A 39 -1.17 3.56 14.06
C ASN A 39 -0.03 2.55 14.29
N ALA A 40 0.59 2.08 13.20
CA ALA A 40 1.79 1.25 13.27
C ALA A 40 3.02 2.07 13.67
N LEU A 41 3.01 3.39 13.47
CA LEU A 41 4.13 4.27 13.80
C LEU A 41 4.41 4.27 15.30
N ALA A 42 3.38 4.47 16.13
CA ALA A 42 3.51 4.40 17.59
C ALA A 42 3.97 3.01 18.07
N GLU A 43 3.42 1.93 17.47
CA GLU A 43 3.85 0.57 17.79
C GLU A 43 5.32 0.29 17.45
N SER A 44 5.89 1.04 16.53
CA SER A 44 7.29 0.91 16.10
C SER A 44 8.28 1.77 16.89
N GLY A 45 7.79 2.70 17.72
CA GLY A 45 8.59 3.69 18.44
C GLY A 45 9.16 4.81 17.56
N LEU A 46 8.80 4.86 16.28
CA LEU A 46 9.29 5.88 15.34
C LEU A 46 8.63 7.26 15.53
N ASP A 47 7.51 7.32 16.23
CA ASP A 47 6.87 8.58 16.63
C ASP A 47 7.74 9.44 17.57
N ALA A 48 8.70 8.81 18.25
CA ALA A 48 9.72 9.51 19.07
C ALA A 48 10.99 9.89 18.29
N HIS A 49 11.09 9.59 16.98
CA HIS A 49 12.29 9.88 16.19
C HIS A 49 12.44 11.39 15.96
N PRO A 50 13.63 12.00 16.17
CA PRO A 50 13.82 13.46 16.14
C PRO A 50 13.49 14.11 14.79
N ASN A 51 13.62 13.35 13.70
CA ASN A 51 13.35 13.84 12.34
C ASN A 51 11.92 13.51 11.86
N ILE A 52 11.05 12.96 12.72
CA ILE A 52 9.66 12.66 12.39
C ILE A 52 8.73 13.58 13.18
N THR A 53 7.89 14.30 12.48
CA THR A 53 6.79 15.09 13.08
C THR A 53 5.46 14.43 12.73
N LEU A 54 4.74 13.99 13.75
CA LEU A 54 3.40 13.42 13.59
C LEU A 54 2.36 14.55 13.68
N ILE A 55 1.57 14.72 12.61
CA ILE A 55 0.47 15.67 12.51
C ILE A 55 -0.83 14.87 12.41
N GLN A 56 -1.62 14.87 13.47
CA GLN A 56 -2.93 14.24 13.43
C GLN A 56 -3.91 15.11 12.65
N GLY A 57 -4.51 14.54 11.58
CA GLY A 57 -5.45 15.27 10.74
C GLY A 57 -6.19 14.38 9.76
N ASP A 58 -7.22 14.93 9.14
CA ASP A 58 -8.00 14.29 8.08
C ASP A 58 -7.63 14.93 6.73
N VAL A 59 -7.28 14.13 5.73
CA VAL A 59 -6.92 14.62 4.39
C VAL A 59 -8.06 15.37 3.69
N ARG A 60 -9.29 15.26 4.17
CA ARG A 60 -10.42 16.08 3.72
C ARG A 60 -10.38 17.51 4.22
N ASP A 61 -9.62 17.78 5.28
CA ASP A 61 -9.35 19.16 5.73
C ASP A 61 -8.23 19.78 4.88
N TYR A 62 -8.64 20.55 3.88
CA TYR A 62 -7.72 21.21 2.95
C TYR A 62 -6.79 22.21 3.64
N ALA A 63 -7.27 22.94 4.65
CA ALA A 63 -6.46 23.95 5.33
C ALA A 63 -5.30 23.30 6.10
N SER A 64 -5.60 22.29 6.93
CA SER A 64 -4.60 21.55 7.68
C SER A 64 -3.60 20.83 6.77
N LEU A 65 -4.06 20.27 5.66
CA LEU A 65 -3.19 19.59 4.69
C LEU A 65 -2.30 20.59 3.93
N THR A 66 -2.80 21.77 3.61
CA THR A 66 -2.04 22.84 2.98
C THR A 66 -0.93 23.33 3.90
N GLU A 67 -1.21 23.51 5.20
CA GLU A 67 -0.20 23.87 6.20
C GLU A 67 0.88 22.79 6.30
N ALA A 68 0.49 21.50 6.37
CA ALA A 68 1.42 20.38 6.42
C ALA A 68 2.33 20.29 5.18
N THR A 69 1.87 20.81 4.02
CA THR A 69 2.61 20.80 2.75
C THR A 69 3.60 21.96 2.60
N GLN A 70 3.58 22.98 3.46
CA GLN A 70 4.48 24.14 3.36
C GLN A 70 5.95 23.73 3.50
N GLY A 71 6.80 24.12 2.53
CA GLY A 71 8.24 23.81 2.53
C GLY A 71 8.60 22.34 2.25
N VAL A 72 7.63 21.53 1.79
CA VAL A 72 7.82 20.11 1.48
C VAL A 72 8.33 19.93 0.04
N GLN A 73 9.43 19.20 -0.14
CA GLN A 73 9.93 18.86 -1.47
C GLN A 73 9.27 17.60 -2.05
N PHE A 74 8.96 16.61 -1.21
CA PHE A 74 8.36 15.35 -1.66
C PHE A 74 7.05 15.05 -0.93
N VAL A 75 6.05 14.62 -1.67
CA VAL A 75 4.77 14.16 -1.13
C VAL A 75 4.55 12.70 -1.51
N VAL A 76 4.29 11.85 -0.52
CA VAL A 76 3.83 10.47 -0.71
C VAL A 76 2.42 10.36 -0.15
N HIS A 77 1.43 10.31 -1.04
CA HIS A 77 0.02 10.33 -0.66
C HIS A 77 -0.54 8.91 -0.61
N MET A 78 -0.63 8.35 0.61
CA MET A 78 -1.12 6.99 0.86
C MET A 78 -2.42 6.96 1.70
N ALA A 79 -2.88 8.10 2.20
CA ALA A 79 -4.07 8.18 3.04
C ALA A 79 -5.31 7.65 2.29
N SER A 80 -5.87 6.56 2.78
CA SER A 80 -7.06 5.91 2.24
C SER A 80 -7.60 4.87 3.23
N ILE A 81 -8.86 4.48 3.08
CA ILE A 81 -9.40 3.29 3.72
C ILE A 81 -9.11 2.09 2.82
N ALA A 82 -8.41 1.09 3.35
CA ALA A 82 -8.09 -0.16 2.67
C ALA A 82 -8.47 -1.35 3.56
N GLY A 83 -8.70 -2.50 2.91
CA GLY A 83 -9.16 -3.75 3.53
C GLY A 83 -10.59 -4.08 3.12
N VAL A 84 -10.80 -5.33 2.70
CA VAL A 84 -12.07 -5.76 2.08
C VAL A 84 -13.24 -5.58 3.03
N ASP A 85 -13.14 -6.10 4.26
CA ASP A 85 -14.20 -6.00 5.26
C ASP A 85 -14.50 -4.56 5.67
N THR A 86 -13.44 -3.74 5.80
CA THR A 86 -13.59 -2.32 6.15
C THR A 86 -14.29 -1.55 5.03
N VAL A 87 -13.95 -1.81 3.77
CA VAL A 87 -14.56 -1.18 2.58
C VAL A 87 -16.03 -1.58 2.45
N LEU A 88 -16.34 -2.87 2.60
CA LEU A 88 -17.73 -3.38 2.56
C LEU A 88 -18.62 -2.72 3.61
N LYS A 89 -18.08 -2.47 4.82
CA LYS A 89 -18.82 -1.83 5.91
C LYS A 89 -18.88 -0.29 5.81
N ASN A 90 -17.96 0.33 5.08
CA ASN A 90 -17.82 1.79 5.01
C ASN A 90 -17.57 2.26 3.57
N PRO A 91 -18.44 1.93 2.58
CA PRO A 91 -18.19 2.27 1.19
C PRO A 91 -18.18 3.78 0.93
N VAL A 92 -19.07 4.55 1.54
CA VAL A 92 -19.13 6.02 1.37
C VAL A 92 -17.89 6.70 1.93
N PRO A 93 -17.50 6.52 3.21
CA PRO A 93 -16.26 7.10 3.73
C PRO A 93 -14.99 6.66 2.97
N THR A 94 -15.00 5.45 2.39
CA THR A 94 -13.89 4.99 1.54
C THR A 94 -13.72 5.87 0.31
N MET A 95 -14.82 6.21 -0.37
CA MET A 95 -14.78 7.09 -1.53
C MET A 95 -14.45 8.54 -1.16
N GLU A 96 -15.10 9.09 -0.13
CA GLU A 96 -14.87 10.47 0.31
C GLU A 96 -13.40 10.70 0.67
N ILE A 97 -12.82 9.85 1.52
CA ILE A 97 -11.42 10.00 1.93
C ILE A 97 -10.48 9.85 0.76
N ALA A 98 -10.72 8.90 -0.15
CA ALA A 98 -9.86 8.73 -1.32
C ALA A 98 -9.99 9.90 -2.30
N LEU A 99 -11.21 10.30 -2.68
CA LEU A 99 -11.44 11.32 -3.69
C LEU A 99 -11.11 12.73 -3.17
N GLU A 100 -11.74 13.16 -2.07
CA GLU A 100 -11.50 14.48 -1.49
C GLU A 100 -10.08 14.63 -0.98
N GLY A 101 -9.57 13.59 -0.29
CA GLY A 101 -8.21 13.59 0.24
C GLY A 101 -7.16 13.73 -0.85
N THR A 102 -7.29 12.99 -1.97
CA THR A 102 -6.34 13.12 -3.09
C THR A 102 -6.49 14.46 -3.81
N MET A 103 -7.72 14.95 -4.02
CA MET A 103 -7.93 16.28 -4.59
C MET A 103 -7.26 17.37 -3.73
N ASN A 104 -7.42 17.30 -2.43
CA ASN A 104 -6.83 18.27 -1.50
C ASN A 104 -5.31 18.18 -1.49
N ALA A 105 -4.73 16.95 -1.48
CA ALA A 105 -3.28 16.76 -1.52
C ALA A 105 -2.65 17.30 -2.81
N LEU A 106 -3.27 17.06 -3.96
CA LEU A 106 -2.82 17.59 -5.25
C LEU A 106 -2.92 19.12 -5.32
N ARG A 107 -4.03 19.70 -4.85
CA ARG A 107 -4.22 21.15 -4.75
C ARG A 107 -3.18 21.79 -3.83
N ALA A 108 -2.95 21.21 -2.66
CA ALA A 108 -1.95 21.69 -1.71
C ALA A 108 -0.53 21.63 -2.30
N ALA A 109 -0.19 20.56 -3.01
CA ALA A 109 1.10 20.42 -3.69
C ALA A 109 1.32 21.46 -4.79
N VAL A 110 0.29 21.75 -5.61
CA VAL A 110 0.35 22.82 -6.62
C VAL A 110 0.42 24.20 -5.96
N HIS A 111 -0.37 24.44 -4.92
CA HIS A 111 -0.37 25.72 -4.18
C HIS A 111 0.99 26.00 -3.54
N ALA A 112 1.66 24.99 -3.02
CA ALA A 112 3.00 25.11 -2.44
C ALA A 112 4.06 25.53 -3.49
N GLY A 113 3.91 25.16 -4.76
CA GLY A 113 4.71 25.65 -5.89
C GLY A 113 6.15 25.14 -5.97
N HIS A 114 6.58 24.28 -5.04
CA HIS A 114 7.96 23.80 -4.94
C HIS A 114 8.08 22.29 -4.70
N VAL A 115 6.99 21.55 -4.88
CA VAL A 115 7.00 20.07 -4.75
C VAL A 115 7.75 19.49 -5.95
N GLU A 116 8.87 18.83 -5.68
CA GLU A 116 9.75 18.21 -6.67
C GLU A 116 9.22 16.84 -7.14
N ARG A 117 8.45 16.15 -6.29
CA ARG A 117 7.78 14.88 -6.61
C ARG A 117 6.53 14.67 -5.76
N PHE A 118 5.47 14.22 -6.43
CA PHE A 118 4.23 13.72 -5.83
C PHE A 118 4.05 12.25 -6.21
N VAL A 119 4.04 11.35 -5.23
CA VAL A 119 3.75 9.92 -5.44
C VAL A 119 2.35 9.64 -4.94
N ASP A 120 1.44 9.32 -5.88
CA ASP A 120 0.08 8.86 -5.60
C ASP A 120 0.06 7.34 -5.39
N PHE A 121 -0.63 6.88 -4.37
CA PHE A 121 -0.88 5.46 -4.16
C PHE A 121 -2.22 5.05 -4.75
N SER A 122 -2.17 4.41 -5.91
CA SER A 122 -3.27 3.69 -6.54
C SER A 122 -3.35 2.25 -5.97
N THR A 123 -3.79 1.30 -6.75
CA THR A 123 -3.95 -0.10 -6.34
C THR A 123 -3.95 -1.03 -7.55
N SER A 124 -3.52 -2.28 -7.35
CA SER A 124 -3.71 -3.34 -8.34
C SER A 124 -5.20 -3.71 -8.56
N GLU A 125 -6.09 -3.30 -7.66
CA GLU A 125 -7.52 -3.57 -7.78
C GLU A 125 -8.19 -2.87 -8.96
N VAL A 126 -7.56 -1.85 -9.55
CA VAL A 126 -8.04 -1.18 -10.77
C VAL A 126 -8.15 -2.13 -11.97
N PHE A 127 -7.52 -3.29 -11.93
CA PHE A 127 -7.61 -4.33 -12.95
C PHE A 127 -8.78 -5.32 -12.74
N GLY A 128 -9.58 -5.17 -11.66
CA GLY A 128 -10.74 -5.98 -11.37
C GLY A 128 -10.44 -7.38 -10.83
N SER A 129 -11.33 -8.35 -11.13
CA SER A 129 -11.24 -9.71 -10.58
C SER A 129 -10.18 -10.57 -11.24
N TYR A 130 -9.84 -10.31 -12.50
CA TYR A 130 -8.94 -11.16 -13.29
C TYR A 130 -7.81 -10.33 -13.92
N ALA A 131 -6.60 -10.47 -13.41
CA ALA A 131 -5.43 -9.69 -13.81
C ALA A 131 -4.22 -10.62 -14.01
N PHE A 132 -4.00 -11.12 -15.25
CA PHE A 132 -2.88 -11.99 -15.59
C PHE A 132 -1.79 -11.23 -16.32
N ARG A 133 -0.64 -11.02 -15.66
CA ARG A 133 0.52 -10.30 -16.20
C ARG A 133 0.13 -8.95 -16.82
N VAL A 134 -0.76 -8.25 -16.11
CA VAL A 134 -1.31 -6.97 -16.55
C VAL A 134 -0.26 -5.88 -16.53
N ARG A 135 -0.28 -5.05 -17.59
CA ARG A 135 0.56 -3.87 -17.74
C ARG A 135 -0.20 -2.61 -17.37
N GLU A 136 0.51 -1.54 -17.12
CA GLU A 136 -0.10 -0.25 -16.76
C GLU A 136 -0.98 0.35 -17.86
N ALA A 137 -0.72 -0.02 -19.12
CA ALA A 137 -1.48 0.42 -20.29
C ALA A 137 -2.70 -0.47 -20.60
N ASP A 138 -2.87 -1.59 -19.90
CA ASP A 138 -4.00 -2.47 -20.14
C ASP A 138 -5.30 -1.83 -19.61
N VAL A 139 -6.42 -2.25 -20.20
CA VAL A 139 -7.75 -1.76 -19.83
C VAL A 139 -8.04 -2.09 -18.37
N THR A 140 -8.48 -1.09 -17.61
CA THR A 140 -9.00 -1.27 -16.27
C THR A 140 -10.47 -1.70 -16.35
N SER A 141 -10.85 -2.72 -15.59
CA SER A 141 -12.21 -3.25 -15.57
C SER A 141 -12.65 -3.50 -14.13
N LEU A 142 -13.73 -2.87 -13.72
CA LEU A 142 -14.29 -2.98 -12.38
C LEU A 142 -15.67 -3.64 -12.42
N GLY A 143 -16.14 -4.16 -11.29
CA GLY A 143 -17.44 -4.80 -11.18
C GLY A 143 -18.62 -3.84 -11.33
N ALA A 144 -19.83 -4.37 -11.16
CA ALA A 144 -21.07 -3.63 -11.36
C ALA A 144 -21.20 -2.45 -10.39
N VAL A 145 -21.87 -1.40 -10.85
CA VAL A 145 -22.24 -0.25 -10.00
C VAL A 145 -23.13 -0.72 -8.87
N GLY A 146 -22.85 -0.29 -7.65
CA GLY A 146 -23.58 -0.68 -6.43
C GLY A 146 -22.91 -1.81 -5.63
N GLU A 147 -21.93 -2.50 -6.20
CA GLU A 147 -21.14 -3.48 -5.45
C GLU A 147 -20.08 -2.79 -4.57
N ALA A 148 -20.31 -2.77 -3.27
CA ALA A 148 -19.42 -2.11 -2.28
C ALA A 148 -17.98 -2.62 -2.36
N ARG A 149 -17.77 -3.88 -2.77
CA ARG A 149 -16.44 -4.49 -2.94
C ARG A 149 -15.51 -3.68 -3.85
N TRP A 150 -16.05 -3.05 -4.89
CA TRP A 150 -15.25 -2.30 -5.87
C TRP A 150 -15.12 -0.80 -5.57
N THR A 151 -15.79 -0.30 -4.53
CA THR A 151 -15.78 1.12 -4.14
C THR A 151 -14.38 1.67 -3.97
N TYR A 152 -13.50 0.92 -3.31
CA TYR A 152 -12.09 1.28 -3.16
C TYR A 152 -11.38 1.38 -4.51
N ALA A 153 -11.52 0.37 -5.36
CA ALA A 153 -10.85 0.33 -6.66
C ALA A 153 -11.32 1.47 -7.58
N VAL A 154 -12.63 1.77 -7.60
CA VAL A 154 -13.21 2.89 -8.35
C VAL A 154 -12.61 4.22 -7.89
N SER A 155 -12.58 4.47 -6.58
CA SER A 155 -12.02 5.72 -6.05
C SER A 155 -10.53 5.85 -6.37
N LYS A 156 -9.75 4.78 -6.25
CA LYS A 156 -8.31 4.81 -6.55
C LYS A 156 -8.02 4.95 -8.04
N LEU A 157 -8.85 4.38 -8.92
CA LEU A 157 -8.75 4.61 -10.36
C LEU A 157 -9.00 6.08 -10.71
N ALA A 158 -10.04 6.68 -10.13
CA ALA A 158 -10.35 8.09 -10.34
C ALA A 158 -9.22 9.01 -9.85
N THR A 159 -8.64 8.73 -8.68
CA THR A 159 -7.54 9.54 -8.13
C THR A 159 -6.25 9.39 -8.92
N GLU A 160 -5.94 8.21 -9.46
CA GLU A 160 -4.80 8.00 -10.35
C GLU A 160 -4.94 8.82 -11.64
N HIS A 161 -6.14 8.81 -12.27
CA HIS A 161 -6.42 9.69 -13.40
C HIS A 161 -6.24 11.15 -13.04
N LEU A 162 -6.69 11.55 -11.85
CA LEU A 162 -6.56 12.93 -11.39
C LEU A 162 -5.09 13.33 -11.23
N ALA A 163 -4.26 12.53 -10.55
CA ALA A 163 -2.83 12.78 -10.37
C ALA A 163 -2.10 12.92 -11.72
N HIS A 164 -2.40 12.04 -12.68
CA HIS A 164 -1.84 12.11 -14.02
C HIS A 164 -2.23 13.40 -14.76
N ASN A 165 -3.48 13.87 -14.61
CA ASN A 165 -3.93 15.11 -15.23
C ASN A 165 -3.39 16.36 -14.53
N TYR A 166 -3.12 16.32 -13.22
CA TYR A 166 -2.39 17.39 -12.54
C TYR A 166 -0.96 17.56 -13.06
N TYR A 167 -0.28 16.46 -13.39
CA TYR A 167 0.99 16.56 -14.12
C TYR A 167 0.84 17.23 -15.47
N LYS A 168 -0.14 16.80 -16.30
CA LYS A 168 -0.33 17.34 -17.65
C LYS A 168 -0.75 18.81 -17.68
N GLN A 169 -1.65 19.20 -16.77
CA GLN A 169 -2.30 20.51 -16.80
C GLN A 169 -1.55 21.55 -15.98
N PHE A 170 -0.98 21.16 -14.85
CA PHE A 170 -0.34 22.07 -13.90
C PHE A 170 1.17 21.86 -13.78
N GLY A 171 1.75 20.88 -14.48
CA GLY A 171 3.18 20.58 -14.40
C GLY A 171 3.63 19.99 -13.05
N LEU A 172 2.70 19.55 -12.18
CA LEU A 172 3.07 18.88 -10.93
C LEU A 172 3.82 17.58 -11.25
N PRO A 173 5.09 17.39 -10.79
CA PRO A 173 5.86 16.20 -11.10
C PRO A 173 5.31 14.96 -10.38
N ALA A 174 4.15 14.45 -10.83
CA ALA A 174 3.45 13.33 -10.21
C ALA A 174 3.73 12.00 -10.91
N CYS A 175 3.70 10.92 -10.12
CA CYS A 175 3.62 9.53 -10.58
C CYS A 175 2.70 8.73 -9.67
N SER A 176 2.23 7.57 -10.14
CA SER A 176 1.36 6.68 -9.36
C SER A 176 1.98 5.31 -9.17
N ILE A 177 1.77 4.70 -8.01
CA ILE A 177 2.17 3.33 -7.69
C ILE A 177 0.92 2.48 -7.53
N ARG A 178 0.88 1.33 -8.22
CA ARG A 178 -0.14 0.28 -8.07
C ARG A 178 0.47 -0.91 -7.33
N PRO A 179 0.36 -0.97 -5.98
CA PRO A 179 0.91 -2.08 -5.19
C PRO A 179 0.13 -3.37 -5.40
N PHE A 180 0.84 -4.51 -5.43
CA PHE A 180 0.30 -5.86 -5.52
C PHE A 180 0.56 -6.63 -4.23
N ASN A 181 -0.48 -6.80 -3.39
CA ASN A 181 -0.53 -7.62 -2.17
C ASN A 181 0.72 -7.49 -1.27
N ILE A 182 0.88 -6.32 -0.69
CA ILE A 182 2.02 -6.03 0.18
C ILE A 182 1.85 -6.74 1.53
N TYR A 183 2.92 -7.38 2.02
CA TYR A 183 2.96 -8.05 3.32
C TYR A 183 4.30 -7.85 4.01
N GLY A 184 4.35 -8.10 5.32
CA GLY A 184 5.59 -8.04 6.08
C GLY A 184 5.43 -7.74 7.55
N PRO A 185 6.54 -7.57 8.27
CA PRO A 185 6.58 -7.12 9.66
C PRO A 185 5.88 -5.78 9.86
N GLY A 186 5.13 -5.65 10.94
CA GLY A 186 4.42 -4.40 11.26
C GLY A 186 3.10 -4.20 10.54
N GLN A 187 2.61 -5.19 9.76
CA GLN A 187 1.30 -5.08 9.14
C GLN A 187 0.21 -5.03 10.21
N ILE A 188 -0.67 -4.04 10.10
CA ILE A 188 -1.86 -3.85 10.93
C ILE A 188 -3.11 -3.85 10.07
N GLY A 189 -4.23 -4.24 10.66
CA GLY A 189 -5.53 -4.31 9.98
C GLY A 189 -5.72 -5.63 9.23
N GLU A 190 -6.24 -5.56 7.99
CA GLU A 190 -6.63 -6.72 7.22
C GLU A 190 -5.51 -7.21 6.28
N GLY A 191 -5.55 -8.49 5.93
CA GLY A 191 -4.64 -9.11 4.97
C GLY A 191 -4.42 -10.60 5.27
N ALA A 192 -4.41 -11.44 4.24
CA ALA A 192 -4.31 -12.88 4.40
C ALA A 192 -3.00 -13.31 5.11
N VAL A 193 -1.85 -12.75 4.74
CA VAL A 193 -0.58 -13.08 5.41
C VAL A 193 -0.63 -12.72 6.89
N HIS A 194 -1.11 -11.49 7.22
CA HIS A 194 -1.27 -11.03 8.59
C HIS A 194 -2.16 -11.98 9.42
N ALA A 195 -3.35 -12.28 8.92
CA ALA A 195 -4.31 -13.14 9.60
C ALA A 195 -3.78 -14.57 9.76
N PHE A 196 -3.22 -15.14 8.70
CA PHE A 196 -2.74 -16.53 8.71
C PHE A 196 -1.52 -16.70 9.61
N VAL A 197 -0.58 -15.76 9.61
CA VAL A 197 0.59 -15.79 10.49
C VAL A 197 0.18 -15.72 11.96
N GLN A 198 -0.72 -14.81 12.32
CA GLN A 198 -1.19 -14.69 13.70
C GLN A 198 -1.89 -15.96 14.20
N ARG A 199 -2.77 -16.55 13.38
CA ARG A 199 -3.46 -17.80 13.69
C ARG A 199 -2.48 -18.97 13.78
N ALA A 200 -1.54 -19.07 12.83
CA ALA A 200 -0.53 -20.11 12.84
C ALA A 200 0.35 -20.09 14.11
N ILE A 201 0.79 -18.91 14.55
CA ILE A 201 1.60 -18.77 15.78
C ILE A 201 0.82 -19.23 17.02
N ARG A 202 -0.50 -19.01 17.06
CA ARG A 202 -1.38 -19.42 18.16
C ARG A 202 -1.90 -20.86 18.03
N ASN A 203 -1.59 -21.57 16.95
CA ASN A 203 -2.17 -22.87 16.60
C ASN A 203 -3.71 -22.84 16.47
N GLU A 204 -4.27 -21.70 16.08
CA GLU A 204 -5.69 -21.51 15.81
C GLU A 204 -6.03 -21.91 14.36
N PRO A 205 -7.30 -22.32 14.07
CA PRO A 205 -7.71 -22.63 12.70
C PRO A 205 -7.46 -21.47 11.73
N ILE A 206 -6.88 -21.76 10.55
CA ILE A 206 -6.71 -20.78 9.48
C ILE A 206 -7.90 -20.88 8.55
N HIS A 207 -8.68 -19.80 8.44
CA HIS A 207 -9.86 -19.77 7.58
C HIS A 207 -9.45 -19.31 6.17
N VAL A 208 -9.74 -20.15 5.19
CA VAL A 208 -9.54 -19.91 3.78
C VAL A 208 -10.91 -19.76 3.12
N HIS A 209 -11.13 -18.67 2.39
CA HIS A 209 -12.41 -18.40 1.74
C HIS A 209 -12.60 -19.33 0.54
N ASN A 210 -13.78 -19.93 0.42
CA ASN A 210 -14.16 -20.90 -0.60
C ASN A 210 -13.12 -22.03 -0.69
N GLU A 211 -12.61 -22.37 -1.86
CA GLU A 211 -11.62 -23.43 -2.08
C GLU A 211 -10.17 -22.95 -1.94
N GLY A 212 -9.95 -21.63 -1.78
CA GLY A 212 -8.63 -21.04 -1.66
C GLY A 212 -7.81 -21.06 -2.95
N ASP A 213 -8.48 -21.18 -4.08
CA ASP A 213 -7.90 -21.26 -5.43
C ASP A 213 -7.52 -19.88 -6.01
N GLN A 214 -7.92 -18.80 -5.37
CA GLN A 214 -7.56 -17.44 -5.77
C GLN A 214 -6.03 -17.29 -5.80
N ILE A 215 -5.51 -16.77 -6.91
CA ILE A 215 -4.06 -16.63 -7.15
C ILE A 215 -3.61 -15.20 -6.92
N ARG A 216 -2.57 -15.01 -6.11
CA ARG A 216 -1.97 -13.70 -5.79
C ARG A 216 -0.45 -13.72 -5.94
N ALA A 217 0.08 -12.63 -6.46
CA ALA A 217 1.50 -12.30 -6.37
C ALA A 217 1.74 -11.48 -5.10
N TRP A 218 2.67 -11.88 -4.26
CA TRP A 218 2.96 -11.27 -2.96
C TRP A 218 4.24 -10.43 -3.01
N CYS A 219 4.19 -9.22 -2.50
CA CYS A 219 5.33 -8.31 -2.49
C CYS A 219 5.70 -7.95 -1.04
N TYR A 220 6.97 -8.15 -0.69
CA TYR A 220 7.46 -7.87 0.65
C TYR A 220 7.54 -6.36 0.92
N ILE A 221 7.39 -5.96 2.18
CA ILE A 221 7.32 -4.56 2.59
C ILE A 221 8.57 -3.75 2.21
N GLU A 222 9.76 -4.33 2.26
CA GLU A 222 10.98 -3.63 1.89
C GLU A 222 11.03 -3.37 0.38
N ASP A 223 10.52 -4.28 -0.45
CA ASP A 223 10.49 -4.12 -1.90
C ASP A 223 9.58 -2.96 -2.33
N ILE A 224 8.39 -2.80 -1.70
CA ILE A 224 7.53 -1.63 -2.00
C ILE A 224 8.16 -0.32 -1.53
N VAL A 225 8.86 -0.32 -0.38
CA VAL A 225 9.59 0.86 0.11
C VAL A 225 10.70 1.25 -0.88
N ASP A 226 11.44 0.27 -1.42
CA ASP A 226 12.46 0.53 -2.46
C ASP A 226 11.83 1.15 -3.71
N ALA A 227 10.66 0.65 -4.15
CA ALA A 227 9.94 1.22 -5.29
C ALA A 227 9.48 2.66 -5.03
N ILE A 228 9.02 2.99 -3.82
CA ILE A 228 8.65 4.37 -3.45
C ILE A 228 9.89 5.27 -3.53
N VAL A 229 11.01 4.86 -2.93
CA VAL A 229 12.26 5.63 -2.95
C VAL A 229 12.73 5.86 -4.40
N LEU A 230 12.74 4.82 -5.23
CA LEU A 230 13.07 4.95 -6.65
C LEU A 230 12.12 5.90 -7.40
N SER A 231 10.83 5.87 -7.08
CA SER A 231 9.84 6.79 -7.67
C SER A 231 10.06 8.25 -7.25
N LEU A 232 10.60 8.47 -6.07
CA LEU A 232 10.99 9.81 -5.61
C LEU A 232 12.29 10.29 -6.28
N GLU A 233 13.26 9.40 -6.52
CA GLU A 233 14.58 9.73 -7.05
C GLU A 233 14.62 9.87 -8.59
N LYS A 234 13.94 8.94 -9.28
CA LYS A 234 14.08 8.83 -10.74
C LYS A 234 13.23 9.86 -11.47
N GLN A 235 13.87 10.63 -12.38
CA GLN A 235 13.14 11.57 -13.22
C GLN A 235 12.19 10.86 -14.20
N ASP A 236 12.54 9.67 -14.63
CA ASP A 236 11.72 8.81 -15.52
C ASP A 236 10.44 8.29 -14.83
N ALA A 237 10.24 8.57 -13.52
CA ALA A 237 8.99 8.29 -12.84
C ALA A 237 7.87 9.26 -13.20
N VAL A 238 8.22 10.51 -13.56
CA VAL A 238 7.25 11.59 -13.74
C VAL A 238 6.27 11.30 -14.88
N GLY A 239 4.97 11.47 -14.60
CA GLY A 239 3.90 11.28 -15.58
C GLY A 239 3.54 9.81 -15.82
N HIS A 240 4.06 8.88 -15.02
CA HIS A 240 3.83 7.44 -15.19
C HIS A 240 3.12 6.81 -13.99
N ALA A 241 2.37 5.73 -14.26
CA ALA A 241 1.96 4.75 -13.27
C ALA A 241 2.88 3.53 -13.34
N PHE A 242 3.07 2.84 -12.19
CA PHE A 242 3.91 1.65 -12.08
C PHE A 242 3.22 0.55 -11.29
N ASN A 243 3.16 -0.63 -11.87
CA ASN A 243 2.83 -1.85 -11.14
C ASN A 243 4.03 -2.26 -10.28
N ILE A 244 3.82 -2.39 -8.98
CA ILE A 244 4.86 -2.80 -8.03
C ILE A 244 4.44 -4.09 -7.33
N GLY A 245 5.21 -5.13 -7.54
CA GLY A 245 4.93 -6.46 -7.01
C GLY A 245 6.06 -7.45 -7.29
N ASN A 246 5.92 -8.68 -6.83
CA ASN A 246 6.83 -9.77 -7.14
C ASN A 246 6.09 -10.91 -7.84
N ALA A 247 6.13 -10.95 -9.18
CA ALA A 247 5.47 -11.99 -9.98
C ALA A 247 6.02 -13.40 -9.71
N ARG A 248 7.26 -13.55 -9.20
CA ARG A 248 7.84 -14.84 -8.82
C ARG A 248 7.21 -15.41 -7.55
N SER A 249 6.72 -14.55 -6.68
CA SER A 249 6.06 -14.92 -5.41
C SER A 249 4.55 -15.12 -5.61
N THR A 250 4.17 -15.88 -6.64
CA THR A 250 2.76 -16.14 -7.00
C THR A 250 2.34 -17.51 -6.50
N VAL A 251 1.28 -17.53 -5.67
CA VAL A 251 0.71 -18.77 -5.11
C VAL A 251 -0.81 -18.63 -4.95
N THR A 252 -1.51 -19.76 -4.80
CA THR A 252 -2.91 -19.76 -4.37
C THR A 252 -3.02 -19.39 -2.89
N ILE A 253 -4.18 -18.93 -2.45
CA ILE A 253 -4.45 -18.64 -1.02
C ILE A 253 -4.28 -19.91 -0.17
N TYR A 254 -4.73 -21.05 -0.67
CA TYR A 254 -4.51 -22.35 0.01
C TYR A 254 -3.02 -22.69 0.14
N GLN A 255 -2.24 -22.52 -0.93
CA GLN A 255 -0.80 -22.76 -0.88
C GLN A 255 -0.09 -21.81 0.07
N LEU A 256 -0.51 -20.54 0.14
CA LEU A 256 -0.01 -19.57 1.11
C LEU A 256 -0.26 -20.05 2.55
N ALA A 257 -1.49 -20.47 2.86
CA ALA A 257 -1.84 -20.99 4.19
C ALA A 257 -0.97 -22.19 4.58
N ARG A 258 -0.81 -23.18 3.68
CA ARG A 258 0.05 -24.33 3.91
C ARG A 258 1.50 -23.95 4.17
N THR A 259 2.03 -23.01 3.37
CA THR A 259 3.40 -22.52 3.53
C THR A 259 3.61 -21.86 4.88
N ILE A 260 2.66 -21.01 5.31
CA ILE A 260 2.71 -20.34 6.63
C ILE A 260 2.66 -21.38 7.77
N VAL A 261 1.75 -22.36 7.71
CA VAL A 261 1.67 -23.43 8.73
C VAL A 261 3.02 -24.16 8.84
N ARG A 262 3.60 -24.54 7.72
CA ARG A 262 4.90 -25.21 7.67
C ARG A 262 6.03 -24.35 8.24
N LEU A 263 6.16 -23.11 7.79
CA LEU A 263 7.23 -22.19 8.23
C LEU A 263 7.07 -21.77 9.70
N ALA A 264 5.83 -21.65 10.17
CA ALA A 264 5.54 -21.38 11.57
C ALA A 264 5.72 -22.62 12.47
N ASN A 265 6.01 -23.79 11.92
CA ASN A 265 5.98 -25.06 12.66
C ASN A 265 4.69 -25.19 13.50
N SER A 266 3.56 -24.90 12.88
CA SER A 266 2.24 -24.81 13.52
C SER A 266 1.45 -26.10 13.32
N ARG A 267 0.51 -26.35 14.28
CA ARG A 267 -0.49 -27.40 14.17
C ARG A 267 -1.86 -26.89 13.72
N SER A 268 -1.94 -25.63 13.26
CA SER A 268 -3.20 -25.02 12.80
C SER A 268 -3.86 -25.85 11.71
N PRO A 269 -5.12 -26.27 11.87
CA PRO A 269 -5.89 -26.81 10.76
C PRO A 269 -6.22 -25.67 9.78
N ILE A 270 -6.37 -26.04 8.50
CA ILE A 270 -6.87 -25.13 7.47
C ILE A 270 -8.33 -25.48 7.24
N GLU A 271 -9.20 -24.51 7.45
CA GLU A 271 -10.65 -24.65 7.34
C GLU A 271 -11.17 -23.78 6.20
N PHE A 272 -11.96 -24.37 5.30
CA PHE A 272 -12.60 -23.66 4.21
C PHE A 272 -13.92 -23.07 4.69
N VAL A 273 -14.10 -21.77 4.45
CA VAL A 273 -15.30 -21.02 4.88
C VAL A 273 -15.97 -20.36 3.67
N PRO A 274 -17.30 -20.37 3.57
CA PRO A 274 -18.01 -19.70 2.49
C PRO A 274 -17.72 -18.20 2.46
N TRP A 275 -17.65 -17.64 1.25
CA TRP A 275 -17.49 -16.21 1.02
C TRP A 275 -18.40 -15.79 -0.14
N ASP A 276 -19.43 -15.02 0.17
CA ASP A 276 -20.52 -14.70 -0.76
C ASP A 276 -20.31 -13.37 -1.53
N PHE A 277 -19.19 -12.68 -1.30
CA PHE A 277 -18.88 -11.43 -1.99
C PHE A 277 -17.98 -11.67 -3.19
N PRO A 278 -18.06 -10.81 -4.23
CA PRO A 278 -17.10 -10.82 -5.31
C PRO A 278 -15.66 -10.74 -4.79
N ASP A 279 -14.78 -11.55 -5.33
CA ASP A 279 -13.36 -11.53 -4.99
C ASP A 279 -12.49 -11.48 -6.24
N VAL A 280 -11.24 -11.25 -6.04
CA VAL A 280 -10.22 -11.33 -7.08
C VAL A 280 -9.86 -12.80 -7.28
N GLU A 281 -9.98 -13.29 -8.50
CA GLU A 281 -9.63 -14.66 -8.85
C GLU A 281 -8.11 -14.78 -9.13
N LEU A 282 -7.59 -13.86 -9.91
CA LEU A 282 -6.20 -13.86 -10.34
C LEU A 282 -5.62 -12.44 -10.32
N ARG A 283 -4.44 -12.28 -9.70
CA ARG A 283 -3.74 -10.98 -9.67
C ARG A 283 -2.23 -11.14 -9.71
N ILE A 284 -1.68 -11.05 -10.94
CA ILE A 284 -0.25 -11.16 -11.23
C ILE A 284 0.18 -9.93 -12.04
N PRO A 285 1.19 -9.15 -11.57
CA PRO A 285 1.68 -7.99 -12.32
C PRO A 285 2.61 -8.35 -13.47
N ASP A 286 2.64 -7.51 -14.50
CA ASP A 286 3.83 -7.26 -15.29
C ASP A 286 4.54 -6.04 -14.67
N VAL A 287 5.78 -6.20 -14.24
CA VAL A 287 6.59 -5.15 -13.60
C VAL A 287 7.71 -4.62 -14.51
N SER A 288 7.70 -4.99 -15.78
CA SER A 288 8.76 -4.66 -16.75
C SER A 288 8.96 -3.16 -16.93
N LYS A 289 7.90 -2.36 -16.79
CA LYS A 289 7.98 -0.90 -16.85
C LYS A 289 8.73 -0.33 -15.64
N ALA A 290 8.41 -0.80 -14.43
CA ALA A 290 9.10 -0.39 -13.22
C ALA A 290 10.58 -0.81 -13.25
N GLU A 291 10.88 -2.00 -13.77
CA GLU A 291 12.25 -2.44 -13.98
C GLU A 291 13.00 -1.53 -14.96
N LYS A 292 12.39 -1.22 -16.11
CA LYS A 292 13.02 -0.42 -17.16
C LYS A 292 13.26 1.04 -16.76
N LEU A 293 12.27 1.71 -16.14
CA LEU A 293 12.31 3.16 -15.88
C LEU A 293 12.85 3.48 -14.50
N LEU A 294 12.54 2.66 -13.49
CA LEU A 294 12.98 2.88 -12.12
C LEU A 294 14.22 2.05 -11.74
N GLY A 295 14.49 0.96 -12.47
CA GLY A 295 15.46 -0.05 -12.05
C GLY A 295 14.93 -0.93 -10.92
N PHE A 296 13.61 -0.97 -10.69
CA PHE A 296 12.99 -1.74 -9.64
C PHE A 296 13.02 -3.24 -9.94
N ARG A 297 13.47 -4.01 -8.95
CA ARG A 297 13.35 -5.47 -8.91
C ARG A 297 13.01 -5.89 -7.50
N ALA A 298 11.92 -6.62 -7.32
CA ALA A 298 11.63 -7.25 -6.03
C ALA A 298 12.74 -8.23 -5.67
N ALA A 299 13.36 -8.07 -4.52
CA ALA A 299 14.53 -8.83 -4.08
C ALA A 299 14.15 -9.97 -3.11
N THR A 300 12.99 -9.88 -2.45
CA THR A 300 12.60 -10.82 -1.39
C THR A 300 11.71 -11.93 -1.95
N GLU A 301 12.16 -13.17 -1.81
CA GLU A 301 11.35 -14.34 -2.13
C GLU A 301 10.27 -14.58 -1.07
N LEU A 302 9.16 -15.24 -1.45
CA LEU A 302 7.98 -15.37 -0.57
C LEU A 302 8.32 -16.04 0.78
N GLU A 303 9.02 -17.15 0.77
CA GLU A 303 9.33 -17.89 2.01
C GLU A 303 10.24 -17.10 2.93
N ASP A 304 11.24 -16.40 2.40
CA ASP A 304 12.13 -15.53 3.19
C ASP A 304 11.37 -14.38 3.86
N GLY A 305 10.49 -13.71 3.11
CA GLY A 305 9.64 -12.66 3.66
C GLY A 305 8.64 -13.18 4.70
N LEU A 306 8.07 -14.37 4.47
CA LEU A 306 7.18 -15.02 5.45
C LEU A 306 7.92 -15.39 6.73
N LEU A 307 9.12 -15.92 6.66
CA LEU A 307 9.94 -16.26 7.85
C LEU A 307 10.22 -15.02 8.68
N ARG A 308 10.67 -13.91 8.07
CA ARG A 308 10.89 -12.61 8.76
C ARG A 308 9.59 -12.07 9.39
N THR A 309 8.47 -12.24 8.69
CA THR A 309 7.16 -11.82 9.18
C THR A 309 6.71 -12.65 10.38
N ILE A 310 6.84 -13.98 10.32
CA ILE A 310 6.52 -14.89 11.43
C ILE A 310 7.39 -14.59 12.66
N GLU A 311 8.68 -14.40 12.46
CA GLU A 311 9.60 -14.09 13.55
C GLU A 311 9.24 -12.78 14.24
N TRP A 312 8.93 -11.73 13.47
CA TRP A 312 8.52 -10.45 14.01
C TRP A 312 7.26 -10.56 14.88
N TYR A 313 6.22 -11.28 14.40
CA TYR A 313 4.99 -11.47 15.18
C TYR A 313 5.23 -12.31 16.43
N ARG A 314 6.10 -13.33 16.37
CA ARG A 314 6.48 -14.12 17.57
C ARG A 314 7.15 -13.25 18.63
N ASN A 315 8.07 -12.40 18.22
CA ASN A 315 8.78 -11.51 19.14
C ASN A 315 7.83 -10.49 19.76
N LYS A 316 6.92 -9.91 18.97
CA LYS A 316 5.89 -9.00 19.48
C LYS A 316 4.93 -9.65 20.49
N MET A 317 4.63 -10.94 20.34
CA MET A 317 3.74 -11.65 21.27
C MET A 317 4.44 -12.06 22.57
N ARG A 318 5.77 -12.02 22.61
CA ARG A 318 6.56 -12.32 23.82
C ARG A 318 6.92 -11.07 24.63
N ALA A 319 6.91 -9.91 24.01
CA ALA A 319 7.12 -8.61 24.64
C ALA A 319 5.85 -8.09 25.34
#